data_df6d2ae0ff37dd573166b67e9dda7ebc
#
_entry.id   df6d2ae0ff37dd573166b67e9dda7ebc
#
_cell.length_a   1.000
_cell.length_b   1.000
_cell.length_c   1.000
_cell.angle_alpha   90.00
_cell.angle_beta   90.00
_cell.angle_gamma   90.00
#
_symmetry.space_group_name_H-M   'P 1'
#
loop_
_entity.id
_entity.type
_entity.pdbx_description
1 polymer ?
#
loop_
_entity_poly.entity_id
_entity_poly.type
_entity_poly.pdbx_seq_one_letter_code
_entity_poly.pdbx_strand_id
1 'polypeptide(L)' 'MAFVEDKAFKYPAEDECLVRRLGSGVIAAWPHLPREAQEAIFAEAKIAWDREHFVSKLPDKMTALIKRRHVT' A
#
# COMPACT_ATOMS: atom_id res chain seq x y z
N MET A 1 -20.31 -0.38 15.74
CA MET A 1 -19.73 -0.43 15.55
C MET A 1 -18.93 -0.10 15.35
N ALA A 2 -18.64 -0.01 15.47
CA ALA A 2 -17.75 0.23 15.38
C ALA A 2 -17.05 0.36 14.89
N PHE A 3 -16.82 0.32 14.62
CA PHE A 3 -16.09 0.31 14.17
C PHE A 3 -15.30 0.73 13.77
N VAL A 4 -15.23 0.56 13.98
CA VAL A 4 -14.50 0.94 13.65
C VAL A 4 -13.81 1.48 13.24
N GLU A 5 -13.97 1.64 13.50
CA GLU A 5 -13.13 2.32 13.20
C GLU A 5 -11.88 1.91 13.05
N ASP A 6 -11.60 0.98 13.30
CA ASP A 6 -10.33 0.42 13.05
C ASP A 6 -10.17 0.19 11.58
N LYS A 7 -9.48 1.10 10.96
CA LYS A 7 -9.29 1.03 9.53
C LYS A 7 -8.17 0.14 9.13
N ALA A 8 -7.26 -0.14 10.03
CA ALA A 8 -6.08 -0.92 9.70
C ALA A 8 -6.41 -2.39 9.87
N PHE A 9 -6.67 -3.07 8.78
CA PHE A 9 -6.92 -4.50 8.80
C PHE A 9 -5.61 -5.24 9.02
N LYS A 10 -5.59 -6.11 10.02
CA LYS A 10 -4.38 -6.86 10.34
C LYS A 10 -4.44 -8.23 9.70
N TYR A 11 -3.41 -8.56 8.97
CA TYR A 11 -3.33 -9.82 8.26
C TYR A 11 -2.65 -10.87 9.12
N PRO A 12 -3.11 -12.13 9.09
CA PRO A 12 -2.36 -13.20 9.73
C PRO A 12 -0.98 -13.32 9.10
N ALA A 13 -0.03 -13.82 9.89
CA ALA A 13 1.34 -13.93 9.39
C ALA A 13 1.42 -14.76 8.12
N GLU A 14 0.60 -15.80 8.03
CA GLU A 14 0.65 -16.68 6.85
C GLU A 14 0.17 -16.00 5.59
N ASP A 15 -0.57 -14.88 5.73
CA ASP A 15 -1.05 -14.16 4.54
C ASP A 15 -0.12 -13.04 4.13
N GLU A 16 0.90 -12.74 4.91
CA GLU A 16 1.75 -11.59 4.62
C GLU A 16 2.49 -11.75 3.30
N CYS A 17 2.86 -12.95 2.94
CA CYS A 17 3.52 -13.13 1.64
C CYS A 17 2.58 -12.84 0.49
N LEU A 18 1.30 -13.10 0.67
CA LEU A 18 0.30 -12.78 -0.35
C LEU A 18 0.12 -11.28 -0.46
N VAL A 19 0.09 -10.59 0.67
CA VAL A 19 -0.03 -9.15 0.68
C VAL A 19 1.17 -8.52 -0.02
N ARG A 20 2.37 -9.04 0.24
CA ARG A 20 3.57 -8.52 -0.43
C ARG A 20 3.52 -8.73 -1.93
N ARG A 21 3.01 -9.89 -2.36
CA ARG A 21 2.91 -10.17 -3.79
C ARG A 21 1.89 -9.27 -4.47
N LEU A 22 0.76 -9.06 -3.82
CA LEU A 22 -0.23 -8.13 -4.36
C LEU A 22 0.34 -6.72 -4.44
N GLY A 23 1.06 -6.30 -3.39
CA GLY A 23 1.69 -4.99 -3.40
C GLY A 23 2.69 -4.85 -4.52
N SER A 24 3.52 -5.87 -4.73
CA SER A 24 4.48 -5.85 -5.82
C SER A 24 3.78 -5.76 -7.17
N GLY A 25 2.67 -6.49 -7.31
CA GLY A 25 1.91 -6.44 -8.55
C GLY A 25 1.31 -5.07 -8.81
N VAL A 26 0.78 -4.46 -7.77
CA VAL A 26 0.23 -3.11 -7.89
C VAL A 26 1.32 -2.12 -8.30
N ILE A 27 2.49 -2.21 -7.67
CA ILE A 27 3.59 -1.32 -8.01
C ILE A 27 4.03 -1.53 -9.45
N ALA A 28 4.12 -2.79 -9.87
CA ALA A 28 4.54 -3.09 -11.24
C ALA A 28 3.54 -2.60 -12.27
N ALA A 29 2.25 -2.67 -11.95
CA ALA A 29 1.20 -2.26 -12.88
C ALA A 29 0.88 -0.78 -12.80
N TRP A 30 1.51 -0.04 -11.90
CA TRP A 30 1.13 1.32 -11.54
C TRP A 30 0.90 2.22 -12.74
N PRO A 31 1.82 2.30 -13.73
CA PRO A 31 1.62 3.24 -14.84
C PRO A 31 0.41 2.90 -15.70
N HIS A 32 -0.10 1.68 -15.60
CA HIS A 32 -1.26 1.26 -16.40
C HIS A 32 -2.58 1.45 -15.66
N LEU A 33 -2.53 1.87 -14.40
CA LEU A 33 -3.74 2.05 -13.62
C LEU A 33 -4.32 3.43 -13.86
N PRO A 34 -5.65 3.54 -13.95
CA PRO A 34 -6.28 4.86 -14.05
C PRO A 34 -5.97 5.69 -12.80
N ARG A 35 -6.00 7.00 -12.95
CA ARG A 35 -5.68 7.88 -11.83
C ARG A 35 -6.57 7.60 -10.62
N GLU A 36 -7.83 7.34 -10.85
CA GLU A 36 -8.75 7.05 -9.75
C GLU A 36 -8.33 5.82 -8.96
N ALA A 37 -7.87 4.81 -9.67
CA ALA A 37 -7.40 3.59 -9.00
C ALA A 37 -6.13 3.88 -8.21
N GLN A 38 -5.22 4.66 -8.78
CA GLN A 38 -3.99 5.03 -8.08
C GLN A 38 -4.30 5.80 -6.81
N GLU A 39 -5.24 6.72 -6.88
CA GLU A 39 -5.63 7.52 -5.71
C GLU A 39 -6.27 6.65 -4.64
N ALA A 40 -7.13 5.73 -5.05
CA ALA A 40 -7.79 4.83 -4.10
C ALA A 40 -6.77 3.94 -3.40
N ILE A 41 -5.82 3.43 -4.16
CA ILE A 41 -4.77 2.58 -3.58
C ILE A 41 -3.94 3.36 -2.58
N PHE A 42 -3.57 4.60 -2.92
CA PHE A 42 -2.80 5.43 -1.98
C PHE A 42 -3.59 5.71 -0.72
N ALA A 43 -4.89 5.98 -0.85
CA ALA A 43 -5.72 6.26 0.32
C ALA A 43 -5.75 5.06 1.25
N GLU A 44 -5.91 3.87 0.70
CA GLU A 44 -5.91 2.65 1.53
C GLU A 44 -4.54 2.35 2.09
N ALA A 45 -3.50 2.59 1.31
CA ALA A 45 -2.14 2.30 1.77
C ALA A 45 -1.75 3.19 2.96
N LYS A 46 -2.24 4.43 2.99
CA LYS A 46 -1.90 5.33 4.07
C LYS A 46 -2.49 4.91 5.41
N ILE A 47 -3.58 4.17 5.39
CA ILE A 47 -4.22 3.72 6.63
C ILE A 47 -3.97 2.23 6.88
N ALA A 48 -3.19 1.57 6.03
CA ALA A 48 -2.93 0.16 6.18
C ALA A 48 -2.08 -0.10 7.41
N TRP A 49 -2.38 -1.20 8.09
CA TRP A 49 -1.60 -1.61 9.25
C TRP A 49 -0.28 -2.20 8.80
N ASP A 50 0.77 -1.86 9.52
CA ASP A 50 2.09 -2.45 9.32
C ASP A 50 2.59 -2.91 10.67
N ARG A 51 2.98 -4.19 10.76
CA ARG A 51 3.43 -4.70 12.04
C ARG A 51 4.72 -4.04 12.51
N GLU A 52 5.46 -3.46 11.59
CA GLU A 52 6.75 -2.92 11.93
C GLU A 52 6.64 -1.65 12.73
N HIS A 53 6.01 -0.64 12.16
CA HIS A 53 5.98 0.60 12.87
C HIS A 53 5.46 1.72 11.98
N PHE A 54 5.41 2.86 12.59
CA PHE A 54 5.11 4.11 11.92
C PHE A 54 6.20 4.48 10.93
N VAL A 55 5.79 4.98 9.78
CA VAL A 55 6.70 5.47 8.76
C VAL A 55 6.38 6.93 8.52
N SER A 56 7.36 7.81 8.77
CA SER A 56 7.16 9.22 8.52
C SER A 56 7.18 9.51 7.03
N LYS A 57 6.42 10.51 6.60
CA LYS A 57 6.35 10.92 5.20
C LYS A 57 6.00 9.76 4.29
N LEU A 58 5.05 8.97 4.73
CA LEU A 58 4.68 7.76 4.03
C LEU A 58 4.29 8.00 2.57
N PRO A 59 3.45 8.99 2.24
CA PRO A 59 3.11 9.18 0.82
C PRO A 59 4.33 9.47 -0.05
N ASP A 60 5.28 10.26 0.46
CA ASP A 60 6.49 10.56 -0.30
C ASP A 60 7.31 9.31 -0.52
N LYS A 61 7.41 8.47 0.50
CA LYS A 61 8.20 7.26 0.39
C LYS A 61 7.56 6.26 -0.55
N MET A 62 6.24 6.17 -0.54
CA MET A 62 5.53 5.29 -1.47
C MET A 62 5.72 5.76 -2.91
N THR A 63 5.65 7.08 -3.12
CA THR A 63 5.87 7.62 -4.45
C THR A 63 7.28 7.33 -4.93
N ALA A 64 8.26 7.49 -4.06
CA ALA A 64 9.65 7.21 -4.41
C ALA A 64 9.85 5.73 -4.76
N LEU A 65 9.21 4.84 -4.01
CA LEU A 65 9.28 3.41 -4.29
C LEU A 65 8.74 3.10 -5.69
N ILE A 66 7.59 3.66 -6.01
CA ILE A 66 6.97 3.42 -7.31
C ILE A 66 7.87 3.93 -8.43
N LYS A 67 8.43 5.11 -8.23
CA LYS A 67 9.33 5.68 -9.24
C LYS A 67 10.56 4.82 -9.44
N ARG A 68 11.12 4.28 -8.36
CA ARG A 68 12.30 3.42 -8.50
C ARG A 68 12.00 2.18 -9.31
N ARG A 69 10.79 1.64 -9.16
CA ARG A 69 10.41 0.44 -9.88
C ARG A 69 10.35 0.69 -11.38
N HIS A 70 10.04 1.90 -11.77
CA HIS A 70 9.80 2.23 -13.17
C HIS A 70 10.88 3.10 -13.80
N VAL A 71 11.97 3.29 -13.09
CA VAL A 71 13.13 3.97 -13.68
C VAL A 71 13.84 3.00 -14.60
N THR A 72 14.19 3.45 -15.76
CA THR A 72 14.93 2.64 -16.73
C THR A 72 16.20 3.33 -17.16
#